data_444beba896681ca975abce4fe2db9cb2
#
_entry.id   444beba896681ca975abce4fe2db9cb2
#
_cell.length_a   1.000
_cell.length_b   1.000
_cell.length_c   1.000
_cell.angle_alpha   90.00
_cell.angle_beta   90.00
_cell.angle_gamma   90.00
#
_symmetry.space_group_name_H-M   'P 1'
#
loop_
_entity.id
_entity.type
_entity.pdbx_description
1 polymer ?
#
loop_
_entity_poly.entity_id
_entity_poly.type
_entity_poly.pdbx_seq_one_letter_code
_entity_poly.pdbx_strand_id
1 'polypeptide(L)'
;SLYRVPFGAVNPGTAVTLRFRTLHNDVTGVTIRLYDTSINQEDKETMNLAASNVDCYDPILTGQNRTCDYYQYTYTPKALAIVYYRFIVQDGTSTAYYADTANRYDGPGVATPDMQDNGFRLNVVDPDFKVIPWMQNGVMYQIFPDRFRNGDPSNDPKPTDTRYDYPAPPNATPAQVQAAKDAQIIKKIWSALPEGYCNAYANPAT
;
A
#
# COMPACT_ATOMS: atom_id res chain seq x y z
N SER A 1 1.35 -15.24 -8.00
CA SER A 1 1.51 -14.13 -8.98
C SER A 1 2.53 -14.52 -10.05
N LEU A 2 2.30 -14.09 -11.28
CA LEU A 2 3.25 -14.35 -12.39
C LEU A 2 4.62 -13.69 -12.14
N TYR A 3 4.61 -12.53 -11.50
CA TYR A 3 5.81 -11.68 -11.35
C TYR A 3 6.58 -11.90 -10.06
N ARG A 4 5.99 -12.56 -9.07
CA ARG A 4 6.66 -12.92 -7.81
C ARG A 4 6.14 -14.25 -7.28
N VAL A 5 7.04 -15.21 -7.08
CA VAL A 5 6.73 -16.57 -6.60
C VAL A 5 7.73 -16.98 -5.53
N PRO A 6 7.28 -17.28 -4.30
CA PRO A 6 5.91 -17.15 -3.81
C PRO A 6 5.45 -15.70 -3.69
N PHE A 7 4.14 -15.49 -3.70
CA PHE A 7 3.53 -14.18 -3.49
C PHE A 7 3.29 -13.94 -1.99
N GLY A 8 3.33 -12.67 -1.57
CA GLY A 8 3.13 -12.28 -0.17
C GLY A 8 4.42 -12.21 0.63
N ALA A 9 4.28 -12.32 1.96
CA ALA A 9 5.42 -12.39 2.86
C ALA A 9 6.07 -13.78 2.81
N VAL A 10 7.37 -13.84 3.06
CA VAL A 10 8.15 -15.08 3.06
C VAL A 10 8.97 -15.20 4.34
N ASN A 11 9.44 -16.39 4.65
CA ASN A 11 10.37 -16.63 5.75
C ASN A 11 11.84 -16.51 5.27
N PRO A 12 12.79 -16.25 6.16
CA PRO A 12 14.21 -16.37 5.84
C PRO A 12 14.53 -17.74 5.22
N GLY A 13 15.40 -17.76 4.22
CA GLY A 13 15.75 -18.97 3.49
C GLY A 13 14.80 -19.35 2.36
N THR A 14 13.66 -18.68 2.21
CA THR A 14 12.73 -18.94 1.10
C THR A 14 13.25 -18.32 -0.19
N ALA A 15 13.46 -19.12 -1.22
CA ALA A 15 13.81 -18.62 -2.55
C ALA A 15 12.60 -17.92 -3.20
N VAL A 16 12.77 -16.66 -3.56
CA VAL A 16 11.74 -15.83 -4.19
C VAL A 16 12.16 -15.52 -5.62
N THR A 17 11.39 -15.99 -6.59
CA THR A 17 11.58 -15.66 -8.00
C THR A 17 10.87 -14.36 -8.31
N LEU A 18 11.63 -13.36 -8.76
CA LEU A 18 11.17 -12.05 -9.20
C LEU A 18 11.25 -11.99 -10.72
N ARG A 19 10.18 -11.59 -11.38
CA ARG A 19 10.11 -11.52 -12.85
C ARG A 19 9.75 -10.14 -13.33
N PHE A 20 10.31 -9.79 -14.46
CA PHE A 20 10.01 -8.58 -15.21
C PHE A 20 9.65 -8.96 -16.66
N ARG A 21 8.63 -8.32 -17.20
CA ARG A 21 8.14 -8.57 -18.56
C ARG A 21 8.38 -7.35 -19.45
N THR A 22 8.89 -7.58 -20.64
CA THR A 22 9.01 -6.59 -21.72
C THR A 22 8.29 -7.07 -22.96
N LEU A 23 8.10 -6.23 -23.94
CA LEU A 23 7.79 -6.70 -25.28
C LEU A 23 8.99 -7.46 -25.84
N HIS A 24 8.72 -8.35 -26.82
CA HIS A 24 9.79 -9.14 -27.43
C HIS A 24 10.79 -8.25 -28.16
N ASN A 25 12.08 -8.41 -27.88
CA ASN A 25 13.18 -7.64 -28.46
C ASN A 25 13.11 -6.12 -28.18
N ASP A 26 12.40 -5.70 -27.15
CA ASP A 26 12.21 -4.29 -26.81
C ASP A 26 13.38 -3.72 -25.97
N VAL A 27 14.11 -4.58 -25.26
CA VAL A 27 15.19 -4.16 -24.36
C VAL A 27 16.43 -5.00 -24.53
N THR A 28 17.61 -4.41 -24.27
CA THR A 28 18.89 -5.10 -24.34
C THR A 28 19.25 -5.82 -23.04
N GLY A 29 18.65 -5.45 -21.92
CA GLY A 29 18.88 -6.10 -20.63
C GLY A 29 18.06 -5.54 -19.50
N VAL A 30 17.92 -6.33 -18.44
CA VAL A 30 17.25 -5.94 -17.19
C VAL A 30 18.12 -6.27 -16.00
N THR A 31 18.27 -5.31 -15.12
CA THR A 31 18.96 -5.44 -13.83
C THR A 31 17.92 -5.24 -12.72
N ILE A 32 17.98 -6.07 -11.70
CA ILE A 32 17.21 -5.84 -10.47
C ILE A 32 18.11 -5.17 -9.43
N ARG A 33 17.59 -4.12 -8.81
CA ARG A 33 18.21 -3.50 -7.64
C ARG A 33 17.44 -3.97 -6.41
N LEU A 34 18.14 -4.49 -5.43
CA LEU A 34 17.64 -4.97 -4.15
C LEU A 34 18.25 -4.14 -3.03
N TYR A 35 17.44 -3.74 -2.07
CA TYR A 35 17.92 -3.12 -0.83
C TYR A 35 17.36 -3.91 0.36
N ASP A 36 18.25 -4.57 1.08
CA ASP A 36 17.94 -5.38 2.25
C ASP A 36 18.14 -4.55 3.53
N THR A 37 17.05 -4.27 4.25
CA THR A 37 17.09 -3.45 5.47
C THR A 37 17.75 -4.16 6.64
N SER A 38 17.89 -5.49 6.64
CA SER A 38 18.52 -6.24 7.73
C SER A 38 20.04 -6.01 7.81
N ILE A 39 20.64 -5.76 6.67
CA ILE A 39 22.09 -5.55 6.53
C ILE A 39 22.45 -4.16 6.00
N ASN A 40 21.43 -3.33 5.72
CA ASN A 40 21.58 -1.99 5.15
C ASN A 40 22.44 -2.00 3.87
N GLN A 41 22.20 -2.97 2.99
CA GLN A 41 22.99 -3.18 1.79
C GLN A 41 22.13 -3.08 0.53
N GLU A 42 22.71 -2.47 -0.49
CA GLU A 42 22.18 -2.42 -1.85
C GLU A 42 22.97 -3.35 -2.76
N ASP A 43 22.25 -4.21 -3.49
CA ASP A 43 22.81 -5.09 -4.51
C ASP A 43 22.13 -4.83 -5.86
N LYS A 44 22.89 -4.96 -6.93
CA LYS A 44 22.40 -4.86 -8.31
C LYS A 44 22.80 -6.11 -9.07
N GLU A 45 21.81 -6.86 -9.53
CA GLU A 45 21.99 -8.14 -10.16
C GLU A 45 21.38 -8.19 -11.56
N THR A 46 22.11 -8.73 -12.52
CA THR A 46 21.58 -8.93 -13.87
C THR A 46 20.52 -10.02 -13.85
N MET A 47 19.38 -9.75 -14.43
CA MET A 47 18.30 -10.74 -14.56
C MET A 47 18.52 -11.62 -15.80
N ASN A 48 18.24 -12.91 -15.64
CA ASN A 48 18.34 -13.86 -16.75
C ASN A 48 17.09 -13.86 -17.60
N LEU A 49 17.24 -13.95 -18.92
CA LEU A 49 16.14 -14.18 -19.85
C LEU A 49 15.60 -15.60 -19.63
N ALA A 50 14.43 -15.71 -19.05
CA ALA A 50 13.81 -16.98 -18.66
C ALA A 50 12.87 -17.53 -19.73
N ALA A 51 12.22 -16.66 -20.49
CA ALA A 51 11.40 -17.01 -21.64
C ALA A 51 11.41 -15.87 -22.64
N SER A 52 11.39 -16.19 -23.91
CA SER A 52 11.43 -15.21 -25.00
C SER A 52 10.38 -15.52 -26.04
N ASN A 53 9.83 -14.48 -26.66
CA ASN A 53 8.86 -14.58 -27.75
C ASN A 53 7.62 -15.43 -27.39
N VAL A 54 7.13 -15.29 -26.16
CA VAL A 54 5.93 -15.99 -25.69
C VAL A 54 4.70 -15.10 -25.79
N ASP A 55 3.57 -15.67 -26.11
CA ASP A 55 2.30 -14.93 -26.17
C ASP A 55 2.01 -14.26 -24.82
N CYS A 56 1.67 -12.99 -24.86
CA CYS A 56 1.34 -12.22 -23.68
C CYS A 56 0.14 -11.31 -23.93
N TYR A 57 -0.64 -11.10 -22.88
CA TYR A 57 -1.74 -10.15 -22.90
C TYR A 57 -1.24 -8.77 -22.46
N ASP A 58 -1.50 -7.77 -23.30
CA ASP A 58 -1.26 -6.38 -22.96
C ASP A 58 -2.60 -5.70 -22.65
N PRO A 59 -2.84 -5.34 -21.36
CA PRO A 59 -4.09 -4.68 -20.97
C PRO A 59 -4.22 -3.25 -21.48
N ILE A 60 -3.11 -2.62 -21.87
CA ILE A 60 -3.08 -1.23 -22.36
C ILE A 60 -3.44 -1.16 -23.82
N LEU A 61 -3.02 -2.15 -24.59
CA LEU A 61 -3.29 -2.26 -26.04
C LEU A 61 -4.39 -3.29 -26.29
N THR A 62 -5.59 -2.99 -25.84
CA THR A 62 -6.75 -3.87 -25.98
C THR A 62 -6.91 -4.36 -27.43
N GLY A 63 -6.93 -5.69 -27.60
CA GLY A 63 -7.23 -6.36 -28.87
C GLY A 63 -6.02 -6.77 -29.70
N GLN A 64 -4.78 -6.61 -29.23
CA GLN A 64 -3.60 -7.11 -29.92
C GLN A 64 -2.92 -8.22 -29.12
N ASN A 65 -2.83 -9.40 -29.72
CA ASN A 65 -1.90 -10.42 -29.28
C ASN A 65 -0.48 -9.92 -29.51
N ARG A 66 0.34 -9.95 -28.48
CA ARG A 66 1.74 -9.58 -28.55
C ARG A 66 2.59 -10.73 -28.05
N THR A 67 3.88 -10.64 -28.32
CA THR A 67 4.86 -11.54 -27.72
C THR A 67 5.76 -10.77 -26.77
N CYS A 68 6.14 -11.43 -25.69
CA CYS A 68 6.90 -10.85 -24.59
C CYS A 68 8.15 -11.68 -24.29
N ASP A 69 9.09 -11.00 -23.65
CA ASP A 69 10.25 -11.58 -23.02
C ASP A 69 10.10 -11.47 -21.49
N TYR A 70 10.49 -12.53 -20.78
CA TYR A 70 10.46 -12.58 -19.33
C TYR A 70 11.86 -12.71 -18.78
N TYR A 71 12.28 -11.73 -18.01
CA TYR A 71 13.51 -11.74 -17.25
C TYR A 71 13.23 -12.18 -15.82
N GLN A 72 14.12 -12.96 -15.22
CA GLN A 72 13.95 -13.41 -13.84
C GLN A 72 15.25 -13.38 -13.04
N TYR A 73 15.07 -13.16 -11.75
CA TYR A 73 16.11 -13.29 -10.73
C TYR A 73 15.52 -14.01 -9.51
N THR A 74 16.33 -14.84 -8.86
CA THR A 74 15.92 -15.53 -7.62
C THR A 74 16.70 -14.95 -6.46
N TYR A 75 15.98 -14.36 -5.52
CA TYR A 75 16.52 -13.81 -4.27
C TYR A 75 16.16 -14.71 -3.09
N THR A 76 17.11 -14.93 -2.18
CA THR A 76 16.90 -15.71 -0.95
C THR A 76 17.29 -14.88 0.25
N PRO A 77 16.32 -14.25 0.97
CA PRO A 77 16.61 -13.45 2.15
C PRO A 77 17.16 -14.33 3.28
N LYS A 78 18.13 -13.82 4.03
CA LYS A 78 18.81 -14.58 5.09
C LYS A 78 18.28 -14.26 6.50
N ALA A 79 17.64 -13.12 6.68
CA ALA A 79 17.15 -12.63 7.97
C ALA A 79 15.80 -11.94 7.83
N LEU A 80 15.17 -11.61 8.96
CA LEU A 80 13.97 -10.77 9.00
C LEU A 80 14.28 -9.40 8.43
N ALA A 81 13.53 -8.99 7.42
CA ALA A 81 13.79 -7.75 6.69
C ALA A 81 12.55 -7.21 5.99
N ILE A 82 12.63 -5.96 5.60
CA ILE A 82 11.88 -5.45 4.46
C ILE A 82 12.88 -5.30 3.32
N VAL A 83 12.67 -6.03 2.24
CA VAL A 83 13.51 -5.91 1.04
C VAL A 83 12.77 -5.07 0.03
N TYR A 84 13.39 -3.97 -0.38
CA TYR A 84 12.87 -3.11 -1.45
C TYR A 84 13.57 -3.47 -2.76
N TYR A 85 12.79 -3.68 -3.83
CA TYR A 85 13.36 -3.96 -5.13
C TYR A 85 12.73 -3.11 -6.24
N ARG A 86 13.50 -2.85 -7.27
CA ARG A 86 13.09 -2.18 -8.51
C ARG A 86 13.88 -2.71 -9.68
N PHE A 87 13.41 -2.41 -10.88
CA PHE A 87 14.04 -2.87 -12.10
C PHE A 87 14.72 -1.69 -12.80
N ILE A 88 15.88 -1.96 -13.37
CA ILE A 88 16.64 -1.05 -14.21
C ILE A 88 16.65 -1.69 -15.59
N VAL A 89 16.04 -1.02 -16.55
CA VAL A 89 15.80 -1.53 -17.89
C VAL A 89 16.71 -0.78 -18.85
N GLN A 90 17.43 -1.50 -19.69
CA GLN A 90 18.35 -0.95 -20.65
C GLN A 90 17.90 -1.26 -22.07
N ASP A 91 17.87 -0.24 -22.93
CA ASP A 91 17.64 -0.36 -24.37
C ASP A 91 18.71 0.44 -25.12
N GLY A 92 19.70 -0.28 -25.63
CA GLY A 92 20.91 0.32 -26.20
C GLY A 92 21.62 1.23 -25.20
N THR A 93 21.63 2.54 -25.46
CA THR A 93 22.20 3.56 -24.59
C THR A 93 21.21 4.19 -23.63
N SER A 94 19.94 3.88 -23.75
CA SER A 94 18.86 4.41 -22.92
C SER A 94 18.66 3.55 -21.68
N THR A 95 18.32 4.19 -20.55
CA THR A 95 18.01 3.51 -19.29
C THR A 95 16.68 4.03 -18.77
N ALA A 96 15.82 3.12 -18.33
CA ALA A 96 14.58 3.44 -17.61
C ALA A 96 14.55 2.67 -16.28
N TYR A 97 13.84 3.23 -15.32
CA TYR A 97 13.66 2.64 -13.99
C TYR A 97 12.19 2.29 -13.83
N TYR A 98 11.90 1.04 -13.47
CA TYR A 98 10.55 0.60 -13.17
C TYR A 98 10.45 0.27 -11.67
N ALA A 99 9.62 1.03 -10.99
CA ALA A 99 9.47 0.95 -9.54
C ALA A 99 8.00 1.08 -9.14
N ASP A 100 7.72 0.96 -7.86
CA ASP A 100 6.39 1.19 -7.31
C ASP A 100 5.96 2.65 -7.52
N THR A 101 4.66 2.92 -7.52
CA THR A 101 4.14 4.28 -7.61
C THR A 101 4.36 5.05 -6.30
N ALA A 102 4.23 6.37 -6.35
CA ALA A 102 4.42 7.21 -5.17
C ALA A 102 3.43 6.90 -4.04
N ASN A 103 2.21 6.49 -4.38
CA ASN A 103 1.18 6.13 -3.40
C ASN A 103 1.35 4.73 -2.80
N ARG A 104 2.10 3.82 -3.46
CA ARG A 104 2.44 2.46 -3.00
C ARG A 104 1.25 1.53 -2.73
N TYR A 105 0.06 1.80 -3.29
CA TYR A 105 -1.17 1.05 -3.00
C TYR A 105 -1.84 0.41 -4.21
N ASP A 106 -1.40 0.72 -5.43
CA ASP A 106 -2.10 0.37 -6.67
C ASP A 106 -1.54 -0.85 -7.40
N GLY A 107 -0.44 -1.44 -6.94
CA GLY A 107 0.11 -2.70 -7.46
C GLY A 107 0.90 -2.60 -8.77
N PRO A 108 0.44 -1.95 -9.83
CA PRO A 108 1.27 -1.66 -10.99
C PRO A 108 2.39 -0.68 -10.64
N GLY A 109 3.56 -0.85 -11.26
CA GLY A 109 4.64 0.12 -11.15
C GLY A 109 4.56 1.18 -12.25
N VAL A 110 5.50 2.09 -12.21
CA VAL A 110 5.69 3.15 -13.18
C VAL A 110 7.11 3.13 -13.74
N ALA A 111 7.23 3.33 -15.04
CA ALA A 111 8.52 3.51 -15.70
C ALA A 111 8.87 5.01 -15.75
N THR A 112 10.09 5.36 -15.34
CA THR A 112 10.59 6.74 -15.35
C THR A 112 12.02 6.77 -15.89
N PRO A 113 12.44 7.87 -16.56
CA PRO A 113 13.83 8.03 -16.98
C PRO A 113 14.75 8.29 -15.78
N ASP A 114 14.22 8.84 -14.70
CA ASP A 114 14.97 9.18 -13.50
C ASP A 114 14.73 8.13 -12.41
N MET A 115 15.78 7.86 -11.64
CA MET A 115 15.74 6.94 -10.55
C MET A 115 14.83 7.46 -9.43
N GLN A 116 13.75 6.72 -9.17
CA GLN A 116 12.85 6.97 -8.04
C GLN A 116 13.21 6.05 -6.87
N ASP A 117 13.04 6.54 -5.65
CA ASP A 117 13.32 5.73 -4.43
C ASP A 117 12.10 4.89 -3.98
N ASN A 118 11.18 4.62 -4.88
CA ASN A 118 9.99 3.82 -4.64
C ASN A 118 10.23 2.37 -5.07
N GLY A 119 10.71 1.55 -4.15
CA GLY A 119 10.86 0.10 -4.42
C GLY A 119 9.59 -0.67 -4.10
N PHE A 120 9.31 -1.73 -4.88
CA PHE A 120 8.35 -2.76 -4.48
C PHE A 120 8.83 -3.41 -3.19
N ARG A 121 7.90 -3.82 -2.35
CA ARG A 121 8.22 -4.38 -1.03
C ARG A 121 8.09 -5.91 -1.02
N LEU A 122 9.10 -6.57 -0.47
CA LEU A 122 9.08 -7.97 -0.05
C LEU A 122 9.27 -8.00 1.47
N ASN A 123 8.27 -8.47 2.20
CA ASN A 123 8.36 -8.64 3.65
C ASN A 123 8.91 -10.02 3.97
N VAL A 124 9.97 -10.06 4.77
CA VAL A 124 10.55 -11.29 5.31
C VAL A 124 10.17 -11.34 6.79
N VAL A 125 9.34 -12.32 7.13
CA VAL A 125 8.68 -12.41 8.43
C VAL A 125 9.18 -13.60 9.23
N ASP A 126 8.95 -13.55 10.54
CA ASP A 126 9.30 -14.61 11.47
C ASP A 126 8.54 -15.91 11.11
N PRO A 127 9.22 -17.05 10.90
CA PRO A 127 8.59 -18.34 10.66
C PRO A 127 7.72 -18.81 11.83
N ASP A 128 8.01 -18.34 13.05
CA ASP A 128 7.25 -18.68 14.24
C ASP A 128 6.03 -17.75 14.44
N PHE A 129 5.88 -16.71 13.63
CA PHE A 129 4.70 -15.85 13.66
C PHE A 129 3.46 -16.63 13.24
N LYS A 130 2.54 -16.80 14.19
CA LYS A 130 1.29 -17.53 13.99
C LYS A 130 0.10 -16.59 14.17
N VAL A 131 -0.71 -16.50 13.15
CA VAL A 131 -2.00 -15.83 13.26
C VAL A 131 -2.96 -16.75 14.03
N ILE A 132 -3.66 -16.20 15.01
CA ILE A 132 -4.66 -16.93 15.78
C ILE A 132 -5.76 -17.44 14.82
N PRO A 133 -6.14 -18.74 14.85
CA PRO A 133 -7.02 -19.33 13.84
C PRO A 133 -8.38 -18.64 13.67
N TRP A 134 -8.97 -18.13 14.75
CA TRP A 134 -10.25 -17.42 14.65
C TRP A 134 -10.11 -16.07 13.92
N MET A 135 -8.96 -15.40 14.06
CA MET A 135 -8.67 -14.12 13.36
C MET A 135 -8.38 -14.37 11.87
N GLN A 136 -7.74 -15.50 11.56
CA GLN A 136 -7.42 -15.86 10.18
C GLN A 136 -8.68 -16.19 9.36
N ASN A 137 -9.67 -16.83 9.99
CA ASN A 137 -10.87 -17.34 9.34
C ASN A 137 -12.15 -16.55 9.70
N GLY A 138 -12.01 -15.49 10.50
CA GLY A 138 -13.11 -14.66 10.95
C GLY A 138 -13.30 -13.40 10.13
N VAL A 139 -14.51 -12.86 10.22
CA VAL A 139 -14.81 -11.49 9.76
C VAL A 139 -14.98 -10.64 11.00
N MET A 140 -14.20 -9.56 11.10
CA MET A 140 -14.28 -8.62 12.22
C MET A 140 -15.15 -7.42 11.84
N TYR A 141 -16.17 -7.16 12.63
CA TYR A 141 -16.97 -5.95 12.54
C TYR A 141 -16.61 -5.02 13.69
N GLN A 142 -16.23 -3.80 13.36
CA GLN A 142 -16.07 -2.73 14.34
C GLN A 142 -17.29 -1.80 14.21
N ILE A 143 -18.07 -1.74 15.28
CA ILE A 143 -19.29 -0.91 15.33
C ILE A 143 -19.00 0.25 16.28
N PHE A 144 -19.16 1.48 15.77
CA PHE A 144 -19.19 2.70 16.59
C PHE A 144 -20.64 3.02 16.87
N PRO A 145 -21.15 2.80 18.09
CA PRO A 145 -22.57 3.02 18.42
C PRO A 145 -23.05 4.42 18.05
N ASP A 146 -22.20 5.43 18.30
CA ASP A 146 -22.51 6.84 18.02
C ASP A 146 -22.67 7.15 16.52
N ARG A 147 -22.19 6.25 15.65
CA ARG A 147 -22.25 6.36 14.20
C ARG A 147 -23.08 5.27 13.55
N PHE A 148 -23.78 4.50 14.35
CA PHE A 148 -24.71 3.48 13.91
C PHE A 148 -26.13 4.01 13.94
N ARG A 149 -27.14 3.15 13.91
CA ARG A 149 -28.52 3.59 13.97
C ARG A 149 -28.88 4.04 15.39
N ASN A 150 -29.39 5.25 15.54
CA ASN A 150 -30.03 5.68 16.79
C ASN A 150 -31.38 4.96 16.98
N GLY A 151 -31.43 4.04 17.92
CA GLY A 151 -32.63 3.26 18.23
C GLY A 151 -33.53 3.90 19.28
N ASP A 152 -32.98 4.82 20.08
CA ASP A 152 -33.68 5.51 21.14
C ASP A 152 -33.17 6.96 21.30
N PRO A 153 -33.87 7.94 20.70
CA PRO A 153 -33.47 9.35 20.81
C PRO A 153 -33.57 9.93 22.22
N SER A 154 -34.26 9.25 23.16
CA SER A 154 -34.41 9.75 24.52
C SER A 154 -33.13 9.71 25.34
N ASN A 155 -32.17 8.85 24.94
CA ASN A 155 -30.87 8.70 25.59
C ASN A 155 -29.72 9.46 24.91
N ASP A 156 -30.04 10.27 23.89
CA ASP A 156 -29.05 11.09 23.19
C ASP A 156 -28.30 12.00 24.14
N PRO A 157 -26.98 12.16 23.95
CA PRO A 157 -26.20 13.13 24.71
C PRO A 157 -26.77 14.55 24.57
N LYS A 158 -26.86 15.27 25.67
CA LYS A 158 -27.32 16.66 25.71
C LYS A 158 -26.14 17.57 26.06
N PRO A 159 -26.19 18.85 25.62
CA PRO A 159 -25.16 19.83 25.96
C PRO A 159 -24.93 19.99 27.47
N THR A 160 -25.94 19.68 28.29
CA THR A 160 -25.87 19.72 29.73
C THR A 160 -25.25 18.50 30.39
N ASP A 161 -24.92 17.46 29.60
CA ASP A 161 -24.31 16.24 30.12
C ASP A 161 -22.89 16.49 30.62
N THR A 162 -22.64 16.25 31.87
CA THR A 162 -21.35 16.49 32.53
C THR A 162 -20.26 15.47 32.14
N ARG A 163 -20.60 14.46 31.36
CA ARG A 163 -19.66 13.44 30.92
C ARG A 163 -18.61 13.94 29.91
N TYR A 164 -18.83 15.11 29.33
CA TYR A 164 -17.90 15.72 28.39
C TYR A 164 -17.16 16.85 29.10
N ASP A 165 -15.99 16.52 29.66
CA ASP A 165 -15.05 17.52 30.14
C ASP A 165 -14.50 18.31 28.98
N TYR A 166 -14.90 19.55 28.87
CA TYR A 166 -14.30 20.48 27.92
C TYR A 166 -13.23 21.31 28.64
N PRO A 167 -11.97 21.27 28.20
CA PRO A 167 -10.95 22.15 28.75
C PRO A 167 -11.29 23.59 28.32
N ALA A 168 -12.01 24.29 29.18
CA ALA A 168 -12.31 25.71 28.96
C ALA A 168 -11.01 26.53 29.02
N PRO A 169 -10.85 27.57 28.18
CA PRO A 169 -9.75 28.49 28.32
C PRO A 169 -9.73 29.10 29.75
N PRO A 170 -8.57 29.39 30.32
CA PRO A 170 -8.47 30.13 31.58
C PRO A 170 -9.28 31.43 31.43
N ASN A 171 -10.18 31.69 32.38
CA ASN A 171 -11.06 32.86 32.42
C ASN A 171 -12.26 32.84 31.44
N ALA A 172 -12.64 31.69 30.90
CA ALA A 172 -13.88 31.58 30.10
C ALA A 172 -15.11 31.85 30.96
N THR A 173 -16.04 32.64 30.43
CA THR A 173 -17.35 32.84 31.08
C THR A 173 -18.19 31.57 31.00
N PRO A 174 -19.17 31.36 31.92
CA PRO A 174 -20.08 30.19 31.83
C PRO A 174 -20.78 30.07 30.49
N ALA A 175 -21.13 31.17 29.86
CA ALA A 175 -21.74 31.18 28.50
C ALA A 175 -20.78 30.69 27.43
N GLN A 176 -19.50 31.06 27.49
CA GLN A 176 -18.48 30.57 26.54
C GLN A 176 -18.20 29.10 26.75
N VAL A 177 -18.16 28.62 27.99
CA VAL A 177 -18.02 27.19 28.28
C VAL A 177 -19.19 26.40 27.74
N GLN A 178 -20.43 26.91 27.96
CA GLN A 178 -21.61 26.25 27.42
C GLN A 178 -21.66 26.23 25.90
N ALA A 179 -21.38 27.36 25.25
CA ALA A 179 -21.33 27.44 23.79
C ALA A 179 -20.30 26.47 23.18
N ALA A 180 -19.14 26.32 23.84
CA ALA A 180 -18.13 25.36 23.42
C ALA A 180 -18.55 23.89 23.62
N LYS A 181 -19.27 23.59 24.69
CA LYS A 181 -19.89 22.27 24.90
C LYS A 181 -20.94 21.97 23.86
N ASP A 182 -21.80 22.92 23.54
CA ASP A 182 -22.82 22.78 22.52
C ASP A 182 -22.23 22.54 21.13
N ALA A 183 -21.13 23.16 20.82
CA ALA A 183 -20.42 22.99 19.54
C ALA A 183 -19.75 21.60 19.38
N GLN A 184 -19.53 20.86 20.47
CA GLN A 184 -18.94 19.53 20.42
C GLN A 184 -19.96 18.44 20.04
N ILE A 185 -21.24 18.66 20.27
CA ILE A 185 -22.30 17.69 19.98
C ILE A 185 -22.90 18.01 18.62
N ILE A 186 -22.32 17.43 17.58
CA ILE A 186 -22.81 17.59 16.22
C ILE A 186 -23.84 16.50 15.94
N LYS A 187 -25.11 16.84 15.95
CA LYS A 187 -26.20 15.94 15.53
C LYS A 187 -26.36 16.01 14.02
N LYS A 188 -26.20 14.87 13.36
CA LYS A 188 -26.43 14.70 11.93
C LYS A 188 -27.52 13.65 11.70
N ILE A 189 -28.27 13.80 10.62
CA ILE A 189 -29.17 12.74 10.17
C ILE A 189 -28.34 11.54 9.70
N TRP A 190 -28.87 10.34 9.84
CA TRP A 190 -28.16 9.09 9.54
C TRP A 190 -27.46 9.06 8.17
N SER A 191 -28.07 9.62 7.15
CA SER A 191 -27.54 9.64 5.78
C SER A 191 -26.54 10.79 5.51
N ALA A 192 -26.34 11.71 6.46
CA ALA A 192 -25.44 12.83 6.27
C ALA A 192 -24.02 12.46 6.70
N LEU A 193 -23.08 12.63 5.81
CA LEU A 193 -21.65 12.50 6.14
C LEU A 193 -21.22 13.69 7.01
N PRO A 194 -20.28 13.48 7.95
CA PRO A 194 -19.66 14.59 8.67
C PRO A 194 -19.03 15.59 7.71
N GLU A 195 -19.07 16.86 8.08
CA GLU A 195 -18.42 17.91 7.31
C GLU A 195 -16.91 17.63 7.19
N GLY A 196 -16.36 17.72 5.97
CA GLY A 196 -14.96 17.41 5.70
C GLY A 196 -14.63 15.92 5.57
N TYR A 197 -15.61 15.01 5.71
CA TYR A 197 -15.37 13.56 5.67
C TYR A 197 -14.61 13.06 4.43
N CYS A 198 -14.87 13.63 3.27
CA CYS A 198 -14.22 13.22 2.03
C CYS A 198 -13.07 14.14 1.58
N ASN A 199 -12.81 15.24 2.29
CA ASN A 199 -11.84 16.24 1.83
C ASN A 199 -10.41 15.70 1.81
N ALA A 200 -10.05 14.80 2.72
CA ALA A 200 -8.72 14.18 2.74
C ALA A 200 -8.49 13.20 1.58
N TYR A 201 -9.56 12.67 0.98
CA TYR A 201 -9.48 11.71 -0.13
C TYR A 201 -9.89 12.32 -1.48
N ALA A 202 -10.67 13.39 -1.47
CA ALA A 202 -11.13 14.05 -2.69
C ALA A 202 -10.12 15.06 -3.27
N ASN A 203 -9.13 15.44 -2.49
CA ASN A 203 -8.07 16.33 -2.94
C ASN A 203 -6.73 15.87 -2.36
N PRO A 204 -6.13 14.79 -2.92
CA PRO A 204 -4.72 14.54 -2.63
C PRO A 204 -3.98 15.78 -3.12
N ALA A 205 -3.36 16.47 -2.21
CA ALA A 205 -2.67 17.74 -2.35
C ALA A 205 -2.26 18.06 -3.80
N THR A 206 -2.90 19.05 -4.38
CA THR A 206 -2.25 19.85 -5.44
C THR A 206 -0.99 20.47 -4.86
#